data_0cea9911d6d81cf18558de4ed8c65717
#
_entry.id   0cea9911d6d81cf18558de4ed8c65717
#
_cell.length_a   1.000
_cell.length_b   1.000
_cell.length_c   1.000
_cell.angle_alpha   90.00
_cell.angle_beta   90.00
_cell.angle_gamma   90.00
#
_symmetry.space_group_name_H-M   'P 1'
#
loop_
_entity.id
_entity.type
_entity.pdbx_description
1 polymer ?
#
loop_
_entity_poly.entity_id
_entity_poly.type
_entity_poly.pdbx_seq_one_letter_code
_entity_poly.pdbx_strand_id
1 'polypeptide(L)'
;MDTMIMKMPAVALRGMVILPGMVAHFDVSRAKSIKAVEEAMMDEQKIFLVAQKDVEQENPDIEDLFKIGIIAEVKQVIKLQNNIVRILVEGKERAELSAFLENPDYLLAEIIRFDEEVDDGLPEEAKEAMLRSIQETFGKYVVVNPKMGKELQRQLSCLLYTSPSPRDL
;
A
#
# COMPACT_ATOMS: atom_id res chain seq x y z
N MET A 1 17.86 -12.01 14.70
CA MET A 1 16.91 -11.87 13.59
C MET A 1 15.53 -11.61 14.15
N ASP A 2 15.27 -10.37 14.36
CA ASP A 2 14.02 -10.01 14.98
C ASP A 2 12.97 -9.79 13.92
N THR A 3 12.22 -10.86 13.65
CA THR A 3 11.04 -10.73 12.82
C THR A 3 10.03 -9.93 13.63
N MET A 4 9.84 -8.67 13.29
CA MET A 4 8.87 -7.85 14.00
C MET A 4 7.47 -8.23 13.55
N ILE A 5 6.77 -8.93 14.41
CA ILE A 5 5.36 -9.28 14.19
C ILE A 5 4.51 -8.16 14.77
N MET A 6 3.62 -7.62 13.97
CA MET A 6 2.71 -6.56 14.37
C MET A 6 1.27 -6.97 14.13
N LYS A 7 0.37 -6.39 14.89
CA LYS A 7 -1.07 -6.58 14.71
C LYS A 7 -1.69 -5.23 14.44
N MET A 8 -2.50 -5.14 13.41
CA MET A 8 -3.20 -3.91 13.10
C MET A 8 -4.48 -4.17 12.30
N PRO A 9 -5.42 -3.21 12.31
CA PRO A 9 -6.60 -3.33 11.47
C PRO A 9 -6.20 -3.41 10.00
N ALA A 10 -6.95 -4.17 9.21
CA ALA A 10 -6.65 -4.40 7.81
C ALA A 10 -7.86 -4.10 6.93
N VAL A 11 -7.60 -3.62 5.74
CA VAL A 11 -8.60 -3.41 4.70
C VAL A 11 -8.14 -4.12 3.43
N ALA A 12 -9.05 -4.88 2.84
CA ALA A 12 -8.82 -5.53 1.56
C ALA A 12 -9.13 -4.55 0.43
N LEU A 13 -8.17 -4.33 -0.46
CA LEU A 13 -8.31 -3.41 -1.58
C LEU A 13 -8.78 -4.15 -2.83
N ARG A 14 -9.68 -3.52 -3.58
CA ARG A 14 -10.21 -4.06 -4.83
C ARG A 14 -9.65 -3.30 -6.02
N GLY A 15 -8.85 -3.97 -6.83
CA GLY A 15 -8.34 -3.40 -8.08
C GLY A 15 -7.39 -2.23 -7.89
N MET A 16 -6.76 -2.14 -6.72
CA MET A 16 -5.88 -1.04 -6.38
C MET A 16 -4.68 -1.56 -5.61
N VAL A 17 -3.52 -0.98 -5.85
CA VAL A 17 -2.29 -1.27 -5.12
C VAL A 17 -1.68 0.04 -4.67
N ILE A 18 -1.24 0.09 -3.42
CA ILE A 18 -0.57 1.25 -2.85
C ILE A 18 0.87 0.87 -2.55
N LEU A 19 1.80 1.67 -3.03
CA LEU A 19 3.23 1.44 -2.86
C LEU A 19 3.80 2.33 -1.76
N PRO A 20 4.96 1.98 -1.18
CA PRO A 20 5.63 2.84 -0.22
C PRO A 20 5.89 4.24 -0.79
N GLY A 21 5.60 5.26 -0.01
CA GLY A 21 5.75 6.65 -0.43
C GLY A 21 4.60 7.19 -1.28
N MET A 22 3.66 6.35 -1.66
CA MET A 22 2.50 6.77 -2.45
C MET A 22 1.40 7.29 -1.56
N VAL A 23 0.81 8.42 -1.95
CA VAL A 23 -0.38 8.97 -1.31
C VAL A 23 -1.57 8.67 -2.21
N ALA A 24 -2.59 8.05 -1.65
CA ALA A 24 -3.78 7.67 -2.41
C ALA A 24 -5.03 7.82 -1.57
N HIS A 25 -6.16 7.92 -2.24
CA HIS A 25 -7.45 7.92 -1.57
C HIS A 25 -8.32 6.83 -2.18
N PHE A 26 -9.18 6.26 -1.35
CA PHE A 26 -10.15 5.27 -1.79
C PHE A 26 -11.35 5.26 -0.87
N ASP A 27 -12.44 4.68 -1.37
CA ASP A 27 -13.70 4.62 -0.64
C ASP A 27 -13.91 3.23 -0.07
N VAL A 28 -14.34 3.18 1.18
CA VAL A 28 -14.72 1.93 1.84
C VAL A 28 -16.21 1.97 2.16
N SER A 29 -16.89 0.87 1.89
CA SER A 29 -18.32 0.74 2.12
C SER A 29 -18.68 -0.48 2.97
N ARG A 30 -17.79 -1.45 3.05
CA ARG A 30 -18.01 -2.64 3.89
C ARG A 30 -17.94 -2.26 5.36
N ALA A 31 -18.86 -2.80 6.16
CA ALA A 31 -18.91 -2.51 7.58
C ALA A 31 -17.62 -2.84 8.30
N LYS A 32 -17.00 -3.97 7.97
CA LYS A 32 -15.71 -4.38 8.56
C LYS A 32 -14.58 -3.44 8.19
N SER A 33 -14.56 -2.96 6.95
CA SER A 33 -13.54 -2.02 6.50
C SER A 33 -13.67 -0.66 7.17
N ILE A 34 -14.90 -0.17 7.32
CA ILE A 34 -15.17 1.08 8.02
C ILE A 34 -14.74 0.97 9.48
N LYS A 35 -15.05 -0.15 10.11
CA LYS A 35 -14.67 -0.37 11.50
C LYS A 35 -13.17 -0.44 11.68
N ALA A 36 -12.47 -1.07 10.73
CA ALA A 36 -11.01 -1.12 10.74
C ALA A 36 -10.40 0.28 10.66
N VAL A 37 -10.94 1.13 9.82
CA VAL A 37 -10.49 2.53 9.70
C VAL A 37 -10.74 3.29 11.00
N GLU A 38 -11.91 3.13 11.60
CA GLU A 38 -12.23 3.77 12.87
C GLU A 38 -11.26 3.37 13.98
N GLU A 39 -10.96 2.08 14.08
CA GLU A 39 -10.00 1.57 15.05
C GLU A 39 -8.59 2.10 14.79
N ALA A 40 -8.19 2.18 13.53
CA ALA A 40 -6.89 2.74 13.18
C ALA A 40 -6.76 4.20 13.60
N MET A 41 -7.83 4.98 13.45
CA MET A 41 -7.83 6.40 13.86
C MET A 41 -7.78 6.58 15.37
N MET A 42 -8.24 5.61 16.15
CA MET A 42 -8.19 5.65 17.60
C MET A 42 -6.82 5.26 18.16
N ASP A 43 -6.00 4.62 17.37
CA ASP A 43 -4.66 4.19 17.74
C ASP A 43 -3.61 5.03 17.00
N GLU A 44 -2.59 4.40 16.46
CA GLU A 44 -1.47 5.11 15.83
C GLU A 44 -1.76 5.60 14.40
N GLN A 45 -2.99 5.52 13.93
CA GLN A 45 -3.41 5.86 12.56
C GLN A 45 -2.80 4.94 11.49
N LYS A 46 -2.30 3.79 11.90
CA LYS A 46 -1.72 2.81 10.98
C LYS A 46 -2.73 1.74 10.62
N ILE A 47 -2.75 1.39 9.35
CA ILE A 47 -3.64 0.37 8.82
C ILE A 47 -2.87 -0.48 7.82
N PHE A 48 -3.20 -1.78 7.77
CA PHE A 48 -2.61 -2.68 6.79
C PHE A 48 -3.54 -2.78 5.59
N LEU A 49 -3.01 -2.52 4.41
CA LEU A 49 -3.76 -2.56 3.16
C LEU A 49 -3.21 -3.67 2.28
N VAL A 50 -4.09 -4.56 1.85
CA VAL A 50 -3.69 -5.71 1.05
C VAL A 50 -4.70 -5.89 -0.09
N ALA A 51 -4.21 -6.21 -1.29
CA ALA A 51 -5.06 -6.35 -2.47
C ALA A 51 -5.74 -7.72 -2.50
N GLN A 52 -6.98 -7.74 -2.97
CA GLN A 52 -7.71 -8.97 -3.25
C GLN A 52 -7.27 -9.55 -4.58
N LYS A 53 -7.17 -10.88 -4.64
CA LYS A 53 -6.89 -11.58 -5.90
C LYS A 53 -8.08 -11.49 -6.85
N ASP A 54 -9.29 -11.60 -6.30
CA ASP A 54 -10.54 -11.45 -7.04
C ASP A 54 -11.28 -10.22 -6.52
N VAL A 55 -11.46 -9.23 -7.38
CA VAL A 55 -12.11 -7.97 -7.02
C VAL A 55 -13.59 -8.13 -6.71
N GLU A 56 -14.22 -9.19 -7.18
CA GLU A 56 -15.64 -9.43 -6.96
C GLU A 56 -15.96 -10.12 -5.64
N GLN A 57 -14.95 -10.63 -4.95
CA GLN A 57 -15.13 -11.31 -3.65
C GLN A 57 -15.57 -10.30 -2.58
N GLU A 58 -16.73 -10.52 -2.00
CA GLU A 58 -17.26 -9.60 -0.98
C GLU A 58 -16.64 -9.81 0.39
N ASN A 59 -16.40 -11.07 0.78
CA ASN A 59 -15.81 -11.43 2.07
C ASN A 59 -14.57 -12.28 1.84
N PRO A 60 -13.42 -11.66 1.52
CA PRO A 60 -12.21 -12.42 1.24
C PRO A 60 -11.64 -13.06 2.49
N ASP A 61 -11.25 -14.33 2.36
CA ASP A 61 -10.42 -15.00 3.35
C ASP A 61 -8.94 -14.72 3.05
N ILE A 62 -8.07 -15.19 3.93
CA ILE A 62 -6.63 -14.96 3.78
C ILE A 62 -6.09 -15.51 2.44
N GLU A 63 -6.68 -16.61 1.96
CA GLU A 63 -6.29 -17.21 0.68
C GLU A 63 -6.70 -16.37 -0.52
N ASP A 64 -7.70 -15.52 -0.36
CA ASP A 64 -8.20 -14.63 -1.40
C ASP A 64 -7.42 -13.32 -1.50
N LEU A 65 -6.43 -13.13 -0.64
CA LEU A 65 -5.61 -11.94 -0.58
C LEU A 65 -4.17 -12.25 -0.99
N PHE A 66 -3.49 -11.26 -1.52
CA PHE A 66 -2.06 -11.37 -1.76
C PHE A 66 -1.32 -11.44 -0.43
N LYS A 67 -0.15 -12.05 -0.42
CA LYS A 67 0.64 -12.19 0.81
C LYS A 67 1.31 -10.89 1.21
N ILE A 68 1.65 -10.07 0.25
CA ILE A 68 2.38 -8.83 0.49
C ILE A 68 1.40 -7.67 0.39
N GLY A 69 1.32 -6.89 1.46
CA GLY A 69 0.55 -5.68 1.51
C GLY A 69 1.42 -4.52 1.97
N ILE A 70 0.78 -3.45 2.40
CA ILE A 70 1.48 -2.25 2.83
C ILE A 70 0.93 -1.74 4.16
N ILE A 71 1.84 -1.32 5.03
CA ILE A 71 1.49 -0.56 6.22
C ILE A 71 1.35 0.90 5.78
N ALA A 72 0.18 1.45 5.97
CA ALA A 72 -0.12 2.83 5.58
C ALA A 72 -0.55 3.65 6.78
N GLU A 73 -0.35 4.95 6.69
CA GLU A 73 -0.84 5.89 7.68
C GLU A 73 -2.08 6.59 7.13
N VAL A 74 -3.15 6.59 7.91
CA VAL A 74 -4.39 7.28 7.54
C VAL A 74 -4.21 8.77 7.83
N LYS A 75 -4.28 9.57 6.78
CA LYS A 75 -4.10 11.02 6.89
C LYS A 75 -5.42 11.76 7.09
N GLN A 76 -6.48 11.30 6.46
CA GLN A 76 -7.77 11.95 6.51
C GLN A 76 -8.89 10.94 6.30
N VAL A 77 -10.00 11.16 7.01
CA VAL A 77 -11.21 10.33 6.89
C VAL A 77 -12.38 11.28 6.64
N ILE A 78 -13.11 11.04 5.54
CA ILE A 78 -14.27 11.84 5.18
C ILE A 78 -15.47 10.89 5.07
N LYS A 79 -16.51 11.18 5.83
CA LYS A 79 -17.76 10.42 5.75
C LYS A 79 -18.61 10.99 4.63
N LEU A 80 -18.95 10.13 3.68
CA LEU A 80 -19.80 10.47 2.55
C LEU A 80 -21.21 9.94 2.79
N GLN A 81 -22.11 10.20 1.84
CA GLN A 81 -23.47 9.67 1.89
C GLN A 81 -23.46 8.15 1.66
N ASN A 82 -24.56 7.48 2.04
CA ASN A 82 -24.78 6.04 1.85
C ASN A 82 -23.75 5.14 2.57
N ASN A 83 -23.30 5.54 3.77
CA ASN A 83 -22.36 4.79 4.60
C ASN A 83 -21.02 4.52 3.88
N ILE A 84 -20.64 5.41 2.98
CA ILE A 84 -19.34 5.33 2.31
C ILE A 84 -18.36 6.26 3.04
N VAL A 85 -17.16 5.76 3.29
CA VAL A 85 -16.11 6.52 3.95
C VAL A 85 -14.94 6.62 2.98
N ARG A 86 -14.53 7.84 2.68
CA ARG A 86 -13.34 8.10 1.87
C ARG A 86 -12.15 8.32 2.78
N ILE A 87 -11.08 7.59 2.55
CA ILE A 87 -9.85 7.76 3.32
C ILE A 87 -8.69 8.15 2.43
N LEU A 88 -7.86 9.03 2.97
CA LEU A 88 -6.59 9.42 2.36
C LEU A 88 -5.48 8.74 3.16
N VAL A 89 -4.63 7.99 2.48
CA VAL A 89 -3.57 7.22 3.10
C VAL A 89 -2.24 7.50 2.44
N GLU A 90 -1.18 7.35 3.21
CA GLU A 90 0.19 7.37 2.70
C GLU A 90 0.85 6.03 2.99
N GLY A 91 1.33 5.36 1.95
CA GLY A 91 2.05 4.10 2.10
C GLY A 91 3.38 4.32 2.79
N LYS A 92 3.68 3.52 3.79
CA LYS A 92 4.93 3.63 4.56
C LYS A 92 5.91 2.53 4.23
N GLU A 93 5.52 1.28 4.47
CA GLU A 93 6.43 0.15 4.26
C GLU A 93 5.66 -1.11 3.92
N ARG A 94 6.28 -1.99 3.19
CA ARG A 94 5.68 -3.28 2.83
C ARG A 94 5.79 -4.26 3.98
N ALA A 95 4.81 -5.14 4.07
CA ALA A 95 4.79 -6.18 5.07
C ALA A 95 4.11 -7.42 4.51
N GLU A 96 4.42 -8.57 5.11
CA GLU A 96 3.81 -9.83 4.75
C GLU A 96 2.65 -10.13 5.67
N LEU A 97 1.52 -10.53 5.07
CA LEU A 97 0.36 -10.98 5.82
C LEU A 97 0.62 -12.40 6.30
N SER A 98 0.68 -12.58 7.62
CA SER A 98 0.91 -13.87 8.24
C SER A 98 -0.41 -14.58 8.51
N ALA A 99 -1.35 -13.92 9.17
CA ALA A 99 -2.63 -14.51 9.54
C ALA A 99 -3.65 -13.42 9.83
N PHE A 100 -4.92 -13.82 9.83
CA PHE A 100 -5.98 -13.01 10.43
C PHE A 100 -6.29 -13.54 11.82
N LEU A 101 -6.39 -12.63 12.76
CA LEU A 101 -6.80 -12.94 14.12
C LEU A 101 -8.31 -12.83 14.23
N GLU A 102 -8.89 -13.59 15.14
CA GLU A 102 -10.33 -13.53 15.36
C GLU A 102 -10.73 -12.16 15.89
N ASN A 103 -11.59 -11.49 15.14
CA ASN A 103 -12.21 -10.26 15.57
C ASN A 103 -13.56 -10.15 14.86
N PRO A 104 -14.67 -10.01 15.60
CA PRO A 104 -16.00 -9.98 14.99
C PRO A 104 -16.31 -8.66 14.29
N ASP A 105 -15.62 -7.59 14.63
CA ASP A 105 -15.95 -6.24 14.18
C ASP A 105 -15.20 -5.82 12.92
N TYR A 106 -13.94 -6.25 12.79
CA TYR A 106 -13.10 -5.87 11.65
C TYR A 106 -12.02 -6.92 11.39
N LEU A 107 -11.32 -6.78 10.27
CA LEU A 107 -10.20 -7.66 9.95
C LEU A 107 -8.98 -7.21 10.75
N LEU A 108 -8.51 -8.07 11.62
CA LEU A 108 -7.29 -7.84 12.39
C LEU A 108 -6.18 -8.69 11.80
N ALA A 109 -5.20 -8.05 11.21
CA ALA A 109 -4.10 -8.74 10.55
C ALA A 109 -2.90 -8.88 11.46
N GLU A 110 -2.30 -10.06 11.44
CA GLU A 110 -0.97 -10.28 11.97
C GLU A 110 0.00 -10.19 10.80
N ILE A 111 0.93 -9.27 10.87
CA ILE A 111 1.84 -8.97 9.76
C ILE A 111 3.29 -9.05 10.20
N ILE A 112 4.16 -9.33 9.25
CA ILE A 112 5.61 -9.40 9.46
C ILE A 112 6.25 -8.30 8.62
N ARG A 113 6.94 -7.37 9.27
CA ARG A 113 7.66 -6.31 8.57
C ARG A 113 8.88 -6.87 7.88
N PHE A 114 9.13 -6.38 6.67
CA PHE A 114 10.37 -6.70 5.99
C PHE A 114 11.51 -5.90 6.60
N ASP A 115 12.65 -6.54 6.72
CA ASP A 115 13.88 -5.86 7.09
C ASP A 115 14.31 -5.02 5.89
N GLU A 116 14.47 -3.72 6.11
CA GLU A 116 14.76 -2.76 5.04
C GLU A 116 16.16 -2.89 4.46
N GLU A 117 17.03 -3.62 5.14
CA GLU A 117 18.39 -3.81 4.68
C GLU A 117 18.51 -5.01 3.75
N VAL A 118 17.91 -4.90 2.58
CA VAL A 118 18.25 -5.83 1.52
C VAL A 118 19.44 -5.23 0.77
N ASP A 119 20.61 -5.62 1.20
CA ASP A 119 21.80 -5.39 0.38
C ASP A 119 21.73 -6.40 -0.77
N ASP A 120 21.25 -5.92 -1.91
CA ASP A 120 21.14 -6.74 -3.10
C ASP A 120 22.50 -6.90 -3.82
N GLY A 121 23.55 -6.32 -3.25
CA GLY A 121 24.89 -6.37 -3.83
C GLY A 121 25.06 -5.58 -5.12
N LEU A 122 24.06 -4.79 -5.51
CA LEU A 122 24.14 -3.99 -6.74
C LEU A 122 24.90 -2.69 -6.48
N PRO A 123 25.84 -2.33 -7.34
CA PRO A 123 26.50 -1.02 -7.25
C PRO A 123 25.51 0.10 -7.55
N GLU A 124 25.77 1.28 -6.99
CA GLU A 124 24.90 2.45 -7.17
C GLU A 124 24.71 2.80 -8.66
N GLU A 125 25.75 2.65 -9.46
CA GLU A 125 25.68 2.90 -10.89
C GLU A 125 24.66 1.99 -11.59
N ALA A 126 24.59 0.72 -11.18
CA ALA A 126 23.62 -0.22 -11.72
C ALA A 126 22.20 0.15 -11.29
N LYS A 127 22.00 0.60 -10.05
CA LYS A 127 20.70 1.06 -9.56
C LYS A 127 20.21 2.29 -10.31
N GLU A 128 21.08 3.26 -10.54
CA GLU A 128 20.74 4.45 -11.32
C GLU A 128 20.35 4.09 -12.75
N ALA A 129 21.11 3.16 -13.37
CA ALA A 129 20.81 2.70 -14.73
C ALA A 129 19.45 2.00 -14.80
N MET A 130 19.13 1.18 -13.80
CA MET A 130 17.83 0.51 -13.71
C MET A 130 16.69 1.50 -13.54
N LEU A 131 16.84 2.48 -12.67
CA LEU A 131 15.82 3.52 -12.47
C LEU A 131 15.61 4.32 -13.75
N ARG A 132 16.67 4.68 -14.43
CA ARG A 132 16.59 5.40 -15.71
C ARG A 132 15.87 4.57 -16.77
N SER A 133 16.19 3.27 -16.85
CA SER A 133 15.54 2.36 -17.76
C SER A 133 14.04 2.23 -17.49
N ILE A 134 13.64 2.16 -16.22
CA ILE A 134 12.23 2.12 -15.82
C ILE A 134 11.53 3.41 -16.23
N GLN A 135 12.14 4.55 -15.98
CA GLN A 135 11.56 5.85 -16.35
C GLN A 135 11.39 5.98 -17.86
N GLU A 136 12.37 5.57 -18.64
CA GLU A 136 12.27 5.61 -20.10
C GLU A 136 11.20 4.68 -20.62
N THR A 137 11.14 3.46 -20.12
CA THR A 137 10.14 2.47 -20.53
C THR A 137 8.73 2.94 -20.17
N PHE A 138 8.55 3.48 -18.98
CA PHE A 138 7.26 4.01 -18.55
C PHE A 138 6.86 5.23 -19.36
N GLY A 139 7.81 6.11 -19.68
CA GLY A 139 7.56 7.26 -20.54
C GLY A 139 7.06 6.85 -21.92
N LYS A 140 7.63 5.82 -22.50
CA LYS A 140 7.16 5.27 -23.77
C LYS A 140 5.77 4.67 -23.65
N TYR A 141 5.48 3.98 -22.56
CA TYR A 141 4.18 3.40 -22.30
C TYR A 141 3.07 4.46 -22.19
N VAL A 142 3.36 5.56 -21.51
CA VAL A 142 2.42 6.67 -21.35
C VAL A 142 2.08 7.31 -22.72
N VAL A 143 3.08 7.42 -23.61
CA VAL A 143 2.86 7.98 -24.94
C VAL A 143 1.90 7.12 -25.78
N VAL A 144 2.01 5.79 -25.69
CA VAL A 144 1.16 4.89 -26.47
C VAL A 144 -0.17 4.57 -25.78
N ASN A 145 -0.35 4.94 -24.54
CA ASN A 145 -1.58 4.68 -23.78
C ASN A 145 -2.15 5.99 -23.24
N PRO A 146 -3.03 6.65 -24.01
CA PRO A 146 -3.58 7.96 -23.58
C PRO A 146 -4.50 7.89 -22.36
N LYS A 147 -4.87 6.67 -21.91
CA LYS A 147 -5.68 6.50 -20.70
C LYS A 147 -4.88 6.72 -19.43
N MET A 148 -3.54 6.69 -19.51
CA MET A 148 -2.70 6.98 -18.37
C MET A 148 -2.51 8.49 -18.22
N GLY A 149 -3.11 9.05 -17.17
CA GLY A 149 -3.03 10.48 -16.90
C GLY A 149 -1.64 10.92 -16.47
N LYS A 150 -1.41 12.23 -16.60
CA LYS A 150 -0.16 12.87 -16.17
C LYS A 150 0.13 12.68 -14.68
N GLU A 151 -0.94 12.48 -13.89
CA GLU A 151 -0.83 12.26 -12.45
C GLU A 151 -0.06 11.00 -12.11
N LEU A 152 -0.35 9.89 -12.80
CA LEU A 152 0.32 8.62 -12.57
C LEU A 152 1.81 8.71 -12.96
N GLN A 153 2.11 9.40 -14.06
CA GLN A 153 3.48 9.65 -14.48
C GLN A 153 4.25 10.45 -13.43
N ARG A 154 3.59 11.47 -12.85
CA ARG A 154 4.18 12.29 -11.79
C ARG A 154 4.43 11.47 -10.53
N GLN A 155 3.47 10.64 -10.13
CA GLN A 155 3.60 9.76 -8.96
C GLN A 155 4.76 8.78 -9.13
N LEU A 156 4.89 8.16 -10.29
CA LEU A 156 5.99 7.23 -10.54
C LEU A 156 7.34 7.95 -10.51
N SER A 157 7.42 9.13 -11.09
CA SER A 157 8.65 9.94 -11.05
C SER A 157 9.03 10.28 -9.62
N CYS A 158 8.07 10.66 -8.78
CA CYS A 158 8.32 10.93 -7.36
C CYS A 158 8.82 9.68 -6.62
N LEU A 159 8.22 8.53 -6.86
CA LEU A 159 8.63 7.28 -6.22
C LEU A 159 10.06 6.89 -6.59
N LEU A 160 10.43 7.09 -7.84
CA LEU A 160 11.78 6.76 -8.31
C LEU A 160 12.84 7.74 -7.80
N TYR A 161 12.48 9.02 -7.65
CA TYR A 161 13.42 10.03 -7.15
C TYR A 161 13.54 10.04 -5.63
N THR A 162 12.54 9.51 -4.90
CA THR A 162 12.61 9.45 -3.43
C THR A 162 13.34 8.22 -2.91
N SER A 163 13.82 7.33 -3.78
CA SER A 163 14.75 6.29 -3.37
C SER A 163 15.97 6.94 -2.74
N PRO A 164 16.37 6.53 -1.53
CA PRO A 164 17.52 7.18 -0.88
C PRO A 164 18.77 7.01 -1.73
N SER A 165 19.24 8.14 -2.23
CA SER A 165 20.52 8.22 -2.95
C SER A 165 21.57 8.75 -1.97
N PRO A 166 22.80 8.22 -2.01
CA PRO A 166 23.89 8.78 -1.19
C PRO A 166 24.16 10.26 -1.43
N ARG A 167 23.63 10.79 -2.54
CA ARG A 167 23.76 12.22 -2.87
C ARG A 167 22.79 13.13 -2.09
N ASP A 168 21.79 12.54 -1.45
CA ASP A 168 20.77 13.28 -0.71
C ASP A 168 21.13 13.44 0.77
N LEU A 169 22.34 13.11 1.09
CA LEU A 169 22.88 13.28 2.45
C LEU A 169 23.54 14.65 2.61
#